data_af904f46b5d3caedaf8536dbb1f51169
#
_entry.id   af904f46b5d3caedaf8536dbb1f51169
#
_cell.length_a   1.000
_cell.length_b   1.000
_cell.length_c   1.000
_cell.angle_alpha   90.00
_cell.angle_beta   90.00
_cell.angle_gamma   90.00
#
_symmetry.space_group_name_H-M   'P 1'
#
loop_
_entity.id
_entity.type
_entity.pdbx_description
1 polymer ?
#
loop_
_entity_poly.entity_id
_entity_poly.type
_entity_poly.pdbx_seq_one_letter_code
_entity_poly.pdbx_strand_id
1 'polypeptide(L)'
;RVGPRPRFEPGNLSHNYPNVRATGTNGPTNPDHPSKHTDVNQNSNSRLISINSVDDWCTFAPKNDKKEIGDVEESVVAYCTKPRNNARVIPDGTVSAAHFVKTPAYVQIMALGDFTRINVKKRDEGGELDPHGQFGDGNPIGGNVTSNISGKEVFYQEWMNYVSDSEVCFRVCTAGSSEADPRKICNHVYDLM
;
A
#
# COMPACT_ATOMS: atom_id res chain seq x y z
N ARG A 1 18.36 1.47 -16.58
CA ARG A 1 17.00 1.12 -17.07
C ARG A 1 16.60 -0.15 -16.37
N VAL A 2 15.71 -0.06 -15.42
CA VAL A 2 15.03 -1.24 -14.86
C VAL A 2 14.09 -1.73 -15.96
N GLY A 3 14.22 -3.00 -16.36
CA GLY A 3 13.32 -3.59 -17.35
C GLY A 3 11.88 -3.63 -16.86
N PRO A 4 10.89 -3.83 -17.74
CA PRO A 4 9.50 -3.94 -17.33
C PRO A 4 9.35 -5.04 -16.29
N ARG A 5 8.62 -4.74 -15.21
CA ARG A 5 8.33 -5.75 -14.19
C ARG A 5 7.63 -6.95 -14.80
N PRO A 6 8.01 -8.15 -14.42
CA PRO A 6 7.24 -9.32 -14.83
C PRO A 6 5.80 -9.16 -14.35
N ARG A 7 4.84 -9.45 -15.23
CA ARG A 7 3.43 -9.50 -14.87
C ARG A 7 3.18 -10.80 -14.11
N PHE A 8 2.61 -10.67 -12.93
CA PHE A 8 2.23 -11.82 -12.11
C PHE A 8 0.71 -11.94 -12.05
N GLU A 9 0.25 -13.17 -11.95
CA GLU A 9 -1.16 -13.41 -11.63
C GLU A 9 -1.46 -12.99 -10.17
N PRO A 10 -2.65 -12.43 -9.88
CA PRO A 10 -3.03 -12.09 -8.53
C PRO A 10 -2.84 -13.26 -7.55
N GLY A 11 -2.20 -13.00 -6.43
CA GLY A 11 -1.89 -14.02 -5.42
C GLY A 11 -0.65 -14.86 -5.70
N ASN A 12 0.05 -14.64 -6.80
CA ASN A 12 1.16 -15.49 -7.25
C ASN A 12 2.49 -14.75 -7.32
N LEU A 13 2.68 -13.70 -6.52
CA LEU A 13 3.95 -13.00 -6.41
C LEU A 13 5.02 -13.90 -5.78
N SER A 14 6.08 -14.15 -6.53
CA SER A 14 7.24 -14.84 -5.99
C SER A 14 8.05 -13.89 -5.11
N HIS A 15 8.30 -14.31 -3.87
CA HIS A 15 9.15 -13.60 -2.92
C HIS A 15 10.60 -13.45 -3.39
N ASN A 16 10.99 -14.17 -4.41
CA ASN A 16 12.35 -14.21 -4.94
C ASN A 16 12.62 -13.20 -6.05
N TYR A 17 11.64 -12.36 -6.40
CA TYR A 17 11.87 -11.32 -7.41
C TYR A 17 12.51 -10.09 -6.77
N PRO A 18 13.76 -9.79 -7.10
CA PRO A 18 14.48 -8.67 -6.48
C PRO A 18 13.84 -7.30 -6.74
N ASN A 19 13.06 -7.19 -7.82
CA ASN A 19 12.40 -5.94 -8.21
C ASN A 19 11.07 -5.69 -7.48
N VAL A 20 10.59 -6.63 -6.68
CA VAL A 20 9.32 -6.53 -5.94
C VAL A 20 9.56 -6.08 -4.50
N ARG A 21 10.81 -5.91 -4.08
CA ARG A 21 11.15 -5.49 -2.73
C ARG A 21 11.54 -4.03 -2.71
N ALA A 22 11.05 -3.32 -1.70
CA ALA A 22 11.59 -2.01 -1.40
C ALA A 22 13.09 -2.14 -1.10
N THR A 23 13.88 -1.28 -1.72
CA THR A 23 15.31 -1.20 -1.46
C THR A 23 15.60 0.10 -0.73
N GLY A 24 16.35 0.01 0.34
CA GLY A 24 16.97 1.16 0.99
C GLY A 24 18.45 1.20 0.66
N THR A 25 19.16 2.15 1.22
CA THR A 25 20.63 2.26 1.11
C THR A 25 21.35 0.96 1.52
N ASN A 26 20.73 0.15 2.37
CA ASN A 26 21.27 -1.08 2.92
C ASN A 26 20.59 -2.36 2.38
N GLY A 27 19.91 -2.28 1.24
CA GLY A 27 19.26 -3.45 0.61
C GLY A 27 17.76 -3.57 0.87
N PRO A 28 17.16 -4.76 0.65
CA PRO A 28 15.73 -4.98 0.79
C PRO A 28 15.23 -4.67 2.20
N THR A 29 14.12 -3.95 2.30
CA THR A 29 13.51 -3.54 3.58
C THR A 29 12.20 -4.28 3.87
N ASN A 30 11.55 -4.84 2.84
CA ASN A 30 10.35 -5.65 3.03
C ASN A 30 10.73 -7.03 3.59
N PRO A 31 9.94 -7.58 4.52
CA PRO A 31 10.09 -8.98 4.91
C PRO A 31 9.79 -9.91 3.73
N ASP A 32 10.35 -11.11 3.75
CA ASP A 32 10.12 -12.12 2.70
C ASP A 32 8.67 -12.58 2.64
N HIS A 33 8.03 -12.59 3.79
CA HIS A 33 6.63 -12.97 3.96
C HIS A 33 5.89 -11.94 4.81
N PRO A 34 4.59 -11.74 4.57
CA PRO A 34 3.76 -10.96 5.47
C PRO A 34 3.85 -11.54 6.88
N SER A 35 4.16 -10.72 7.85
CA SER A 35 4.29 -11.14 9.24
C SER A 35 3.38 -10.31 10.14
N LYS A 36 2.67 -11.00 11.04
CA LYS A 36 1.84 -10.39 12.09
C LYS A 36 2.65 -10.28 13.37
N HIS A 37 2.26 -9.33 14.21
CA HIS A 37 2.85 -9.14 15.54
C HIS A 37 4.37 -8.91 15.53
N THR A 38 4.83 -8.12 14.56
CA THR A 38 6.24 -7.68 14.54
C THR A 38 6.49 -6.64 15.62
N ASP A 39 7.75 -6.47 16.00
CA ASP A 39 8.14 -5.36 16.87
C ASP A 39 7.83 -4.01 16.20
N VAL A 40 7.43 -3.04 17.01
CA VAL A 40 7.16 -1.67 16.52
C VAL A 40 8.49 -0.98 16.20
N ASN A 41 8.66 -0.60 14.95
CA ASN A 41 9.82 0.16 14.49
C ASN A 41 9.35 1.39 13.69
N GLN A 42 9.26 2.53 14.35
CA GLN A 42 8.82 3.78 13.71
C GLN A 42 9.87 4.40 12.75
N ASN A 43 11.03 3.76 12.61
CA ASN A 43 12.05 4.11 11.62
C ASN A 43 12.13 3.11 10.46
N SER A 44 11.21 2.15 10.40
CA SER A 44 11.17 1.15 9.35
C SER A 44 11.03 1.78 7.96
N ASN A 45 11.70 1.18 7.00
CA ASN A 45 11.59 1.49 5.57
C ASN A 45 10.81 0.43 4.80
N SER A 46 10.09 -0.45 5.50
CA SER A 46 9.23 -1.45 4.84
C SER A 46 8.22 -0.76 3.94
N ARG A 47 7.97 -1.36 2.78
CA ARG A 47 6.95 -0.96 1.80
C ARG A 47 5.98 -2.11 1.52
N LEU A 48 5.71 -2.92 2.53
CA LEU A 48 4.72 -3.99 2.50
C LEU A 48 3.50 -3.55 3.33
N ILE A 49 2.37 -3.34 2.65
CA ILE A 49 1.10 -2.99 3.31
C ILE A 49 0.09 -4.13 3.17
N SER A 50 -0.90 -4.15 4.06
CA SER A 50 -1.96 -5.16 4.06
C SER A 50 -3.33 -4.53 4.29
N ILE A 51 -4.38 -5.22 3.82
CA ILE A 51 -5.77 -4.85 4.06
C ILE A 51 -6.60 -6.10 4.34
N ASN A 52 -7.12 -6.24 5.56
CA ASN A 52 -7.79 -7.44 6.02
C ASN A 52 -9.17 -7.18 6.65
N SER A 53 -9.31 -6.08 7.37
CA SER A 53 -10.54 -5.69 8.06
C SER A 53 -10.52 -4.20 8.39
N VAL A 54 -11.61 -3.69 8.96
CA VAL A 54 -11.71 -2.27 9.39
C VAL A 54 -10.65 -1.87 10.42
N ASP A 55 -10.13 -2.82 11.19
CA ASP A 55 -9.13 -2.61 12.24
C ASP A 55 -7.75 -3.25 11.95
N ASP A 56 -7.58 -3.85 10.76
CA ASP A 56 -6.31 -4.46 10.33
C ASP A 56 -6.01 -4.07 8.87
N TRP A 57 -5.45 -2.90 8.70
CA TRP A 57 -5.04 -2.35 7.42
C TRP A 57 -3.82 -1.43 7.54
N CYS A 58 -3.25 -1.11 6.42
CA CYS A 58 -2.10 -0.22 6.32
C CYS A 58 -2.34 0.84 5.24
N THR A 59 -1.48 1.83 5.22
CA THR A 59 -1.33 2.82 4.13
C THR A 59 0.13 3.13 3.91
N PHE A 60 0.47 3.68 2.76
CA PHE A 60 1.75 4.31 2.55
C PHE A 60 1.70 5.77 2.99
N ALA A 61 2.80 6.29 3.52
CA ALA A 61 2.93 7.70 3.88
C ALA A 61 4.41 8.12 3.89
N PRO A 62 4.72 9.44 3.93
CA PRO A 62 6.08 9.93 3.88
C PRO A 62 6.96 9.37 5.01
N LYS A 63 8.20 9.07 4.65
CA LYS A 63 9.17 8.44 5.54
C LYS A 63 9.59 9.35 6.69
N ASN A 64 9.97 10.58 6.37
CA ASN A 64 10.47 11.57 7.30
C ASN A 64 9.97 12.94 6.86
N ASP A 65 9.90 13.88 7.79
CA ASP A 65 9.43 15.23 7.54
C ASP A 65 7.98 15.24 6.97
N LYS A 66 7.32 16.34 7.12
CA LYS A 66 5.99 16.53 6.54
C LYS A 66 6.14 16.89 5.06
N LYS A 67 5.77 15.97 4.18
CA LYS A 67 5.88 16.12 2.73
C LYS A 67 4.51 16.00 2.06
N GLU A 68 4.37 16.62 0.92
CA GLU A 68 3.28 16.34 -0.02
C GLU A 68 3.50 14.94 -0.62
N ILE A 69 2.41 14.20 -0.79
CA ILE A 69 2.49 12.83 -1.33
C ILE A 69 3.10 12.86 -2.72
N GLY A 70 2.63 13.77 -3.58
CA GLY A 70 3.13 13.91 -4.96
C GLY A 70 4.65 14.15 -5.07
N ASP A 71 5.28 14.75 -4.04
CA ASP A 71 6.72 14.98 -4.04
C ASP A 71 7.55 13.75 -3.67
N VAL A 72 6.93 12.72 -3.05
CA VAL A 72 7.66 11.61 -2.41
C VAL A 72 7.09 10.22 -2.71
N GLU A 73 6.18 10.10 -3.67
CA GLU A 73 5.47 8.86 -4.02
C GLU A 73 6.39 7.63 -4.14
N GLU A 74 7.55 7.78 -4.77
CA GLU A 74 8.50 6.69 -4.96
C GLU A 74 9.15 6.19 -3.67
N SER A 75 9.14 7.01 -2.61
CA SER A 75 9.92 6.77 -1.40
C SER A 75 9.10 6.61 -0.13
N VAL A 76 7.79 6.71 -0.20
CA VAL A 76 6.89 6.49 0.96
C VAL A 76 7.07 5.09 1.55
N VAL A 77 6.68 4.94 2.82
CA VAL A 77 6.84 3.70 3.58
C VAL A 77 5.52 3.26 4.19
N ALA A 78 5.47 2.00 4.64
CA ALA A 78 4.29 1.39 5.20
C ALA A 78 4.01 1.85 6.63
N TYR A 79 2.76 2.21 6.90
CA TYR A 79 2.17 2.46 8.22
C TYR A 79 0.94 1.59 8.39
N CYS A 80 0.83 0.83 9.47
CA CYS A 80 -0.26 -0.10 9.73
C CYS A 80 -0.99 0.24 11.02
N THR A 81 -2.27 -0.12 11.12
CA THR A 81 -3.08 0.02 12.34
C THR A 81 -2.63 -0.94 13.44
N LYS A 82 -1.92 -2.01 13.08
CA LYS A 82 -1.37 -3.02 14.01
C LYS A 82 0.09 -3.31 13.67
N PRO A 83 0.92 -3.73 14.64
CA PRO A 83 2.29 -4.17 14.38
C PRO A 83 2.31 -5.37 13.44
N ARG A 84 2.77 -5.17 12.22
CA ARG A 84 2.90 -6.18 11.18
C ARG A 84 3.85 -5.76 10.06
N ASN A 85 4.30 -6.70 9.25
CA ASN A 85 5.08 -6.47 8.02
C ASN A 85 6.38 -5.68 8.23
N ASN A 86 6.91 -5.65 9.45
CA ASN A 86 7.96 -4.71 9.82
C ASN A 86 7.63 -3.25 9.46
N ALA A 87 6.36 -2.91 9.36
CA ALA A 87 5.87 -1.57 9.05
C ALA A 87 5.87 -0.67 10.29
N ARG A 88 5.76 0.62 10.08
CA ARG A 88 5.49 1.58 11.15
C ARG A 88 4.05 1.42 11.62
N VAL A 89 3.76 1.86 12.82
CA VAL A 89 2.40 1.86 13.38
C VAL A 89 1.80 3.24 13.28
N ILE A 90 0.55 3.31 12.81
CA ILE A 90 -0.24 4.54 12.81
C ILE A 90 -0.51 4.93 14.27
N PRO A 91 -0.13 6.15 14.72
CA PRO A 91 -0.35 6.58 16.09
C PRO A 91 -1.83 6.60 16.47
N ASP A 92 -2.15 6.22 17.70
CA ASP A 92 -3.50 6.29 18.23
C ASP A 92 -4.09 7.69 18.08
N GLY A 93 -5.38 7.76 17.74
CA GLY A 93 -6.11 9.00 17.51
C GLY A 93 -5.82 9.65 16.14
N THR A 94 -5.07 9.01 15.26
CA THR A 94 -4.90 9.47 13.87
C THR A 94 -6.19 9.27 13.08
N VAL A 95 -6.80 8.08 13.18
CA VAL A 95 -8.03 7.72 12.47
C VAL A 95 -9.23 8.09 13.32
N SER A 96 -10.16 8.87 12.76
CA SER A 96 -11.41 9.26 13.42
C SER A 96 -12.61 8.43 12.95
N ALA A 97 -12.57 7.94 11.72
CA ALA A 97 -13.59 7.06 11.14
C ALA A 97 -12.98 6.14 10.09
N ALA A 98 -13.51 4.94 9.94
CA ALA A 98 -13.10 4.00 8.91
C ALA A 98 -14.29 3.17 8.42
N HIS A 99 -14.30 2.85 7.13
CA HIS A 99 -15.29 2.00 6.48
C HIS A 99 -14.59 0.95 5.62
N PHE A 100 -14.90 -0.30 5.86
CA PHE A 100 -14.33 -1.44 5.14
C PHE A 100 -15.38 -2.10 4.25
N VAL A 101 -15.04 -2.31 2.99
CA VAL A 101 -15.91 -2.96 2.00
C VAL A 101 -15.20 -4.17 1.42
N LYS A 102 -15.92 -5.28 1.30
CA LYS A 102 -15.50 -6.49 0.60
C LYS A 102 -16.54 -6.85 -0.46
N THR A 103 -16.09 -6.97 -1.68
CA THR A 103 -16.87 -7.40 -2.84
C THR A 103 -16.21 -8.62 -3.51
N PRO A 104 -16.83 -9.29 -4.47
CA PRO A 104 -16.14 -10.29 -5.28
C PRO A 104 -14.95 -9.74 -6.07
N ALA A 105 -14.97 -8.46 -6.41
CA ALA A 105 -14.00 -7.83 -7.30
C ALA A 105 -12.88 -7.08 -6.58
N TYR A 106 -13.11 -6.59 -5.37
CA TYR A 106 -12.14 -5.82 -4.60
C TYR A 106 -12.41 -5.83 -3.09
N VAL A 107 -11.41 -5.46 -2.33
CA VAL A 107 -11.53 -5.05 -0.93
C VAL A 107 -11.03 -3.62 -0.79
N GLN A 108 -11.69 -2.82 0.02
CA GLN A 108 -11.37 -1.41 0.17
C GLN A 108 -11.56 -0.96 1.61
N ILE A 109 -10.65 -0.11 2.08
CA ILE A 109 -10.81 0.71 3.27
C ILE A 109 -10.88 2.18 2.86
N MET A 110 -11.78 2.92 3.46
CA MET A 110 -11.79 4.39 3.47
C MET A 110 -11.68 4.85 4.90
N ALA A 111 -10.76 5.76 5.18
CA ALA A 111 -10.55 6.28 6.51
C ALA A 111 -10.42 7.80 6.49
N LEU A 112 -11.01 8.44 7.49
CA LEU A 112 -10.89 9.87 7.76
C LEU A 112 -10.06 10.06 9.04
N GLY A 113 -9.28 11.13 9.10
CA GLY A 113 -8.44 11.38 10.26
C GLY A 113 -7.48 12.55 10.10
N ASP A 114 -6.46 12.57 10.95
CA ASP A 114 -5.35 13.53 10.88
C ASP A 114 -4.07 12.77 10.47
N PHE A 115 -3.88 12.59 9.17
CA PHE A 115 -2.72 11.87 8.64
C PHE A 115 -1.44 12.72 8.61
N THR A 116 -1.52 13.97 9.05
CA THR A 116 -0.29 14.74 9.36
C THR A 116 0.52 14.07 10.47
N ARG A 117 -0.10 13.18 11.26
CA ARG A 117 0.57 12.40 12.33
C ARG A 117 1.44 11.27 11.80
N ILE A 118 1.29 10.93 10.52
CA ILE A 118 2.17 10.00 9.78
C ILE A 118 2.94 10.70 8.66
N ASN A 119 3.32 11.95 8.90
CA ASN A 119 4.20 12.76 8.05
C ASN A 119 3.58 13.29 6.75
N VAL A 120 2.30 13.18 6.53
CA VAL A 120 1.64 13.92 5.44
C VAL A 120 1.65 15.41 5.76
N LYS A 121 1.97 16.24 4.79
CA LYS A 121 1.98 17.70 4.95
C LYS A 121 0.56 18.20 5.16
N LYS A 122 0.38 19.15 6.06
CA LYS A 122 -0.93 19.77 6.28
C LYS A 122 -1.40 20.50 5.02
N ARG A 123 -2.65 20.31 4.65
CA ARG A 123 -3.30 20.79 3.44
C ARG A 123 -2.78 20.15 2.15
N ASP A 124 -2.17 18.98 2.27
CA ASP A 124 -1.88 18.15 1.11
C ASP A 124 -3.20 17.54 0.62
N GLU A 125 -3.54 17.86 -0.62
CA GLU A 125 -4.75 17.32 -1.26
C GLU A 125 -4.59 15.85 -1.63
N GLY A 126 -3.39 15.31 -1.49
CA GLY A 126 -3.10 13.90 -1.62
C GLY A 126 -2.46 13.49 -2.94
N GLY A 127 -2.19 12.20 -3.02
CA GLY A 127 -1.68 11.54 -4.22
C GLY A 127 -2.10 10.09 -4.27
N GLU A 128 -2.09 9.53 -5.46
CA GLU A 128 -2.41 8.14 -5.73
C GLU A 128 -1.14 7.32 -5.86
N LEU A 129 -1.10 6.24 -5.10
CA LEU A 129 0.01 5.28 -5.07
C LEU A 129 -0.48 3.96 -5.65
N ASP A 130 0.32 3.35 -6.51
CA ASP A 130 -0.05 2.17 -7.26
C ASP A 130 1.17 1.28 -7.62
N PRO A 131 0.97 0.04 -8.10
CA PRO A 131 2.07 -0.85 -8.44
C PRO A 131 2.80 -0.46 -9.72
N HIS A 132 2.28 0.46 -10.52
CA HIS A 132 2.82 0.80 -11.83
C HIS A 132 3.76 2.01 -11.77
N GLY A 133 3.33 3.10 -11.14
CA GLY A 133 4.06 4.36 -11.10
C GLY A 133 4.33 4.95 -12.48
N GLN A 134 4.76 6.18 -12.54
CA GLN A 134 5.03 6.89 -13.80
C GLN A 134 6.03 6.17 -14.72
N PHE A 135 7.02 5.48 -14.15
CA PHE A 135 8.08 4.81 -14.91
C PHE A 135 7.99 3.29 -14.92
N GLY A 136 6.89 2.72 -14.40
CA GLY A 136 6.70 1.28 -14.30
C GLY A 136 7.42 0.62 -13.12
N ASP A 137 7.98 1.39 -12.21
CA ASP A 137 8.71 0.89 -11.04
C ASP A 137 7.86 0.86 -9.77
N GLY A 138 6.63 1.37 -9.87
CA GLY A 138 5.66 1.50 -8.78
C GLY A 138 5.84 2.75 -7.93
N ASN A 139 4.77 3.19 -7.35
CA ASN A 139 4.70 4.21 -6.31
C ASN A 139 4.13 3.62 -5.02
N PRO A 140 4.95 3.30 -4.02
CA PRO A 140 6.42 3.46 -4.00
C PRO A 140 7.17 2.34 -4.75
N ILE A 141 8.41 2.62 -5.13
CA ILE A 141 9.31 1.62 -5.73
C ILE A 141 9.44 0.41 -4.78
N GLY A 142 9.15 -0.80 -5.30
CA GLY A 142 9.15 -2.03 -4.52
C GLY A 142 8.00 -2.15 -3.52
N GLY A 143 6.95 -1.32 -3.64
CA GLY A 143 5.73 -1.44 -2.86
C GLY A 143 5.00 -2.75 -3.13
N ASN A 144 4.64 -3.46 -2.06
CA ASN A 144 3.91 -4.72 -2.11
C ASN A 144 2.65 -4.65 -1.25
N VAL A 145 1.65 -5.41 -1.67
CA VAL A 145 0.36 -5.46 -1.00
C VAL A 145 -0.07 -6.88 -0.76
N THR A 146 -0.61 -7.15 0.44
CA THR A 146 -1.23 -8.43 0.79
C THR A 146 -2.63 -8.24 1.32
N SER A 147 -3.43 -9.30 1.22
CA SER A 147 -4.72 -9.39 1.91
C SER A 147 -5.06 -10.85 2.22
N ASN A 148 -5.82 -11.06 3.28
CA ASN A 148 -6.32 -12.37 3.68
C ASN A 148 -7.77 -12.62 3.26
N ILE A 149 -8.32 -11.80 2.38
CA ILE A 149 -9.75 -11.90 1.98
C ILE A 149 -10.12 -13.23 1.31
N SER A 150 -9.13 -13.95 0.77
CA SER A 150 -9.28 -15.28 0.20
C SER A 150 -9.21 -16.43 1.22
N GLY A 151 -9.12 -16.11 2.52
CA GLY A 151 -8.97 -17.09 3.61
C GLY A 151 -7.53 -17.30 4.07
N LYS A 152 -6.56 -16.91 3.28
CA LYS A 152 -5.13 -16.86 3.62
C LYS A 152 -4.51 -15.58 3.10
N GLU A 153 -3.45 -15.12 3.72
CA GLU A 153 -2.76 -13.90 3.31
C GLU A 153 -1.89 -14.18 2.08
N VAL A 154 -2.21 -13.50 0.98
CA VAL A 154 -1.54 -13.61 -0.30
C VAL A 154 -1.22 -12.23 -0.87
N PHE A 155 -0.24 -12.17 -1.75
CA PHE A 155 0.11 -10.95 -2.47
C PHE A 155 -0.90 -10.66 -3.58
N TYR A 156 -1.17 -9.38 -3.79
CA TYR A 156 -1.98 -8.87 -4.90
C TYR A 156 -1.16 -7.88 -5.72
N GLN A 157 -1.36 -7.92 -7.03
CA GLN A 157 -0.62 -7.09 -7.98
C GLN A 157 -1.31 -5.76 -8.27
N GLU A 158 -2.62 -5.78 -8.32
CA GLU A 158 -3.39 -4.61 -8.69
C GLU A 158 -4.02 -3.99 -7.43
N TRP A 159 -3.56 -2.82 -7.10
CA TRP A 159 -3.99 -2.06 -5.93
C TRP A 159 -3.82 -0.57 -6.17
N MET A 160 -4.53 0.23 -5.41
CA MET A 160 -4.36 1.67 -5.34
C MET A 160 -4.44 2.12 -3.89
N ASN A 161 -3.63 3.09 -3.52
CA ASN A 161 -3.65 3.70 -2.20
C ASN A 161 -3.58 5.22 -2.35
N TYR A 162 -4.73 5.89 -2.22
CA TYR A 162 -4.82 7.34 -2.14
C TYR A 162 -4.58 7.78 -0.70
N VAL A 163 -3.80 8.83 -0.51
CA VAL A 163 -3.50 9.41 0.81
C VAL A 163 -3.45 10.92 0.71
N SER A 164 -4.16 11.59 1.62
CA SER A 164 -4.11 13.02 1.85
C SER A 164 -3.86 13.33 3.33
N ASP A 165 -3.86 14.59 3.72
CA ASP A 165 -3.74 14.96 5.14
C ASP A 165 -4.95 14.55 6.00
N SER A 166 -6.09 14.31 5.38
CA SER A 166 -7.38 14.06 6.06
C SER A 166 -8.08 12.77 5.65
N GLU A 167 -7.62 12.11 4.59
CA GLU A 167 -8.26 10.93 4.02
C GLU A 167 -7.26 9.89 3.52
N VAL A 168 -7.63 8.62 3.69
CA VAL A 168 -6.98 7.47 3.07
C VAL A 168 -8.03 6.62 2.40
N CYS A 169 -7.78 6.25 1.12
CA CYS A 169 -8.52 5.22 0.43
C CYS A 169 -7.55 4.17 -0.07
N PHE A 170 -7.71 2.92 0.38
CA PHE A 170 -6.87 1.82 -0.05
C PHE A 170 -7.72 0.68 -0.59
N ARG A 171 -7.46 0.30 -1.85
CA ARG A 171 -8.17 -0.76 -2.56
C ARG A 171 -7.19 -1.80 -3.07
N VAL A 172 -7.60 -3.06 -2.94
CA VAL A 172 -6.94 -4.22 -3.56
C VAL A 172 -7.93 -4.86 -4.51
N CYS A 173 -7.53 -5.06 -5.75
CA CYS A 173 -8.37 -5.65 -6.78
C CYS A 173 -8.12 -7.14 -6.89
N THR A 174 -9.19 -7.90 -6.73
CA THR A 174 -9.18 -9.35 -6.73
C THR A 174 -9.70 -9.86 -8.07
N ALA A 175 -9.14 -10.94 -8.57
CA ALA A 175 -9.63 -11.62 -9.81
C ALA A 175 -10.97 -12.35 -9.61
N GLY A 176 -11.84 -11.84 -8.75
CA GLY A 176 -13.05 -12.53 -8.28
C GLY A 176 -14.20 -12.67 -9.27
N SER A 177 -14.11 -12.08 -10.46
CA SER A 177 -15.05 -12.38 -11.54
C SER A 177 -14.27 -12.71 -12.81
N SER A 178 -14.61 -13.77 -13.47
CA SER A 178 -14.03 -14.22 -14.74
C SER A 178 -14.14 -13.20 -15.89
N GLU A 179 -14.83 -12.09 -15.68
CA GLU A 179 -15.11 -11.08 -16.70
C GLU A 179 -14.44 -9.71 -16.43
N ALA A 180 -13.91 -9.47 -15.23
CA ALA A 180 -13.33 -8.17 -14.90
C ALA A 180 -11.80 -8.24 -14.85
N ASP A 181 -11.14 -7.52 -15.73
CA ASP A 181 -9.70 -7.26 -15.62
C ASP A 181 -9.43 -6.51 -14.30
N PRO A 182 -8.62 -7.06 -13.38
CA PRO A 182 -8.29 -6.41 -12.10
C PRO A 182 -7.77 -4.97 -12.27
N ARG A 183 -7.06 -4.69 -13.36
CA ARG A 183 -6.56 -3.35 -13.69
C ARG A 183 -7.69 -2.34 -13.89
N LYS A 184 -8.79 -2.76 -14.51
CA LYS A 184 -9.97 -1.89 -14.71
C LYS A 184 -10.71 -1.61 -13.42
N ILE A 185 -10.68 -2.56 -12.47
CA ILE A 185 -11.33 -2.40 -11.17
C ILE A 185 -10.53 -1.45 -10.28
N CYS A 186 -9.21 -1.49 -10.39
CA CYS A 186 -8.31 -0.56 -9.70
C CYS A 186 -8.10 0.77 -10.44
N ASN A 187 -8.69 0.91 -11.61
CA ASN A 187 -8.71 2.16 -12.38
C ASN A 187 -7.35 2.73 -12.82
N HIS A 188 -6.30 1.90 -12.84
CA HIS A 188 -4.97 2.34 -13.30
C HIS A 188 -4.85 2.53 -14.82
N VAL A 189 -5.87 2.17 -15.57
CA VAL A 189 -5.84 2.20 -17.04
C VAL A 189 -6.26 3.55 -17.58
N TYR A 190 -6.89 4.36 -16.75
CA TYR A 190 -7.40 5.67 -17.13
C TYR A 190 -7.05 6.65 -16.02
N ASP A 191 -6.04 7.48 -16.25
CA ASP A 191 -5.89 8.73 -15.53
C ASP A 191 -7.12 9.58 -15.81
N LEU A 192 -8.17 9.35 -15.08
CA LEU A 192 -9.30 10.27 -15.00
C LEU A 192 -8.93 11.28 -13.93
N MET A 193 -8.15 12.28 -14.33
CA MET A 193 -8.11 13.54 -13.61
C MET A 193 -9.42 14.28 -13.84
#